data_306f17c0cb826a5af843fb733d3d523c
#
_entry.id   306f17c0cb826a5af843fb733d3d523c
#
_cell.length_a   1.000
_cell.length_b   1.000
_cell.length_c   1.000
_cell.angle_alpha   90.00
_cell.angle_beta   90.00
_cell.angle_gamma   90.00
#
_symmetry.space_group_name_H-M   'P 1'
#
loop_
_entity.id
_entity.type
_entity.pdbx_description
1 polymer ?
#
loop_
_entity_poly.entity_id
_entity_poly.type
_entity_poly.pdbx_seq_one_letter_code
_entity_poly.pdbx_strand_id
1 'polypeptide(L)'
;MNRVLRLAAPLIVASFVAACALSPGDSYVGGLETPADAQVLAAGMVEFVGAQLPAASSTVALDPTPSDQASNTLTPAFVAALRDRGFAVADAGQAGTAGTHHIRYLVTDLDNGDLVRLSIDGGAEASRFFVRNTAGGLQAGGPFTVRQMAEAN
;
A
#
# COMPACT_ATOMS: atom_id res chain seq x y z
N MET A 1 -44.97 -50.74 24.37
CA MET A 1 -44.58 -50.55 22.95
C MET A 1 -44.02 -49.15 22.84
N ASN A 2 -42.73 -48.97 23.06
CA ASN A 2 -42.05 -47.67 23.09
C ASN A 2 -41.24 -47.50 21.77
N ARG A 3 -41.72 -46.60 20.93
CA ARG A 3 -40.99 -46.16 19.74
C ARG A 3 -40.05 -45.01 20.12
N VAL A 4 -38.77 -45.35 20.24
CA VAL A 4 -37.72 -44.35 20.43
C VAL A 4 -37.42 -43.71 19.08
N LEU A 5 -37.86 -42.47 18.92
CA LEU A 5 -37.58 -41.64 17.76
C LEU A 5 -36.14 -41.10 17.90
N ARG A 6 -35.21 -41.63 17.15
CA ARG A 6 -33.83 -41.14 17.08
C ARG A 6 -33.77 -39.91 16.14
N LEU A 7 -33.74 -38.71 16.71
CA LEU A 7 -33.40 -37.50 16.01
C LEU A 7 -31.88 -37.45 15.77
N ALA A 8 -31.48 -37.70 14.54
CA ALA A 8 -30.11 -37.45 14.08
C ALA A 8 -30.02 -35.96 13.73
N ALA A 9 -29.30 -35.19 14.55
CA ALA A 9 -28.97 -33.82 14.26
C ALA A 9 -27.80 -33.76 13.26
N PRO A 10 -27.91 -33.12 12.11
CA PRO A 10 -26.77 -32.93 11.23
C PRO A 10 -25.87 -31.83 11.82
N LEU A 11 -24.63 -32.18 12.13
CA LEU A 11 -23.57 -31.29 12.56
C LEU A 11 -23.12 -30.47 11.33
N ILE A 12 -23.63 -29.26 11.19
CA ILE A 12 -23.16 -28.32 10.15
C ILE A 12 -21.84 -27.76 10.65
N VAL A 13 -20.73 -28.28 10.16
CA VAL A 13 -19.40 -27.70 10.31
C VAL A 13 -19.32 -26.51 9.35
N ALA A 14 -19.61 -25.32 9.85
CA ALA A 14 -19.36 -24.07 9.15
C ALA A 14 -17.86 -23.81 9.16
N SER A 15 -17.16 -24.20 8.10
CA SER A 15 -15.78 -23.83 7.86
C SER A 15 -15.72 -22.32 7.61
N PHE A 16 -15.34 -21.54 8.61
CA PHE A 16 -14.96 -20.13 8.43
C PHE A 16 -13.66 -20.09 7.64
N VAL A 17 -13.76 -19.92 6.33
CA VAL A 17 -12.65 -19.48 5.50
C VAL A 17 -12.46 -17.99 5.85
N ALA A 18 -11.56 -17.72 6.78
CA ALA A 18 -11.07 -16.35 7.00
C ALA A 18 -10.23 -15.98 5.76
N ALA A 19 -10.89 -15.51 4.71
CA ALA A 19 -10.22 -14.80 3.63
C ALA A 19 -9.64 -13.53 4.28
N CYS A 20 -8.32 -13.43 4.34
CA CYS A 20 -7.64 -12.15 4.54
C CYS A 20 -7.93 -11.27 3.31
N ALA A 21 -9.11 -10.69 3.28
CA ALA A 21 -9.46 -9.70 2.29
C ALA A 21 -8.77 -8.39 2.71
N LEU A 22 -7.75 -7.97 1.95
CA LEU A 22 -7.34 -6.58 1.95
C LEU A 22 -8.58 -5.77 1.59
N SER A 23 -8.95 -4.82 2.45
CA SER A 23 -10.05 -3.91 2.14
C SER A 23 -9.70 -3.11 0.87
N PRO A 24 -10.67 -2.81 -0.01
CA PRO A 24 -10.43 -2.05 -1.24
C PRO A 24 -9.97 -0.60 -1.02
N GLY A 25 -9.10 -0.31 -0.16
CA GLY A 25 -8.56 0.99 0.22
C GLY A 25 -7.25 0.86 0.95
N ASP A 26 -6.89 -0.37 1.37
CA ASP A 26 -5.67 -0.57 2.12
C ASP A 26 -4.43 -0.51 1.21
N SER A 27 -3.35 0.06 1.74
CA SER A 27 -2.02 -0.07 1.18
C SER A 27 -1.44 -1.46 1.47
N TYR A 28 -0.46 -1.90 0.68
CA TYR A 28 0.19 -3.20 0.87
C TYR A 28 1.68 -3.10 0.53
N VAL A 29 2.50 -3.79 1.30
CA VAL A 29 3.93 -3.91 1.02
C VAL A 29 4.29 -5.39 0.98
N GLY A 30 4.74 -5.86 -0.18
CA GLY A 30 5.39 -7.16 -0.33
C GLY A 30 6.72 -7.22 0.40
N GLY A 31 7.43 -8.30 0.29
CA GLY A 31 8.72 -8.47 0.95
C GLY A 31 9.69 -7.33 0.61
N LEU A 32 10.41 -6.83 1.61
CA LEU A 32 11.57 -5.96 1.43
C LEU A 32 12.80 -6.71 1.89
N GLU A 33 13.85 -6.74 1.07
CA GLU A 33 15.07 -7.45 1.44
C GLU A 33 15.89 -6.68 2.46
N THR A 34 15.95 -5.36 2.32
CA THR A 34 16.77 -4.52 3.21
C THR A 34 16.11 -3.19 3.58
N PRO A 35 16.49 -2.55 4.71
CA PRO A 35 16.09 -1.18 5.00
C PRO A 35 16.56 -0.16 3.96
N ALA A 36 17.65 -0.44 3.24
CA ALA A 36 18.14 0.42 2.16
C ALA A 36 17.15 0.42 0.97
N ASP A 37 16.51 -0.70 0.68
CA ASP A 37 15.49 -0.80 -0.34
C ASP A 37 14.30 0.11 -0.01
N ALA A 38 13.87 0.12 1.26
CA ALA A 38 12.81 1.00 1.72
C ALA A 38 13.12 2.49 1.47
N GLN A 39 14.38 2.91 1.65
CA GLN A 39 14.79 4.30 1.38
C GLN A 39 14.71 4.62 -0.12
N VAL A 40 15.15 3.70 -0.98
CA VAL A 40 15.10 3.86 -2.44
C VAL A 40 13.64 3.95 -2.92
N LEU A 41 12.78 3.05 -2.44
CA LEU A 41 11.36 3.06 -2.78
C LEU A 41 10.69 4.35 -2.29
N ALA A 42 10.90 4.72 -1.02
CA ALA A 42 10.33 5.93 -0.42
C ALA A 42 10.74 7.19 -1.20
N ALA A 43 12.01 7.32 -1.58
CA ALA A 43 12.49 8.44 -2.38
C ALA A 43 11.77 8.54 -3.74
N GLY A 44 11.63 7.41 -4.44
CA GLY A 44 10.90 7.36 -5.71
C GLY A 44 9.41 7.67 -5.56
N MET A 45 8.77 7.18 -4.49
CA MET A 45 7.37 7.46 -4.19
C MET A 45 7.14 8.95 -3.93
N VAL A 46 8.02 9.58 -3.13
CA VAL A 46 7.94 11.03 -2.85
C VAL A 46 8.20 11.87 -4.10
N GLU A 47 9.08 11.44 -4.99
CA GLU A 47 9.28 12.09 -6.29
C GLU A 47 7.97 12.19 -7.06
N PHE A 48 7.21 11.09 -7.14
CA PHE A 48 5.90 11.07 -7.80
C PHE A 48 4.89 11.98 -7.09
N VAL A 49 4.74 11.85 -5.76
CA VAL A 49 3.78 12.67 -4.99
C VAL A 49 4.08 14.17 -5.16
N GLY A 50 5.37 14.55 -5.09
CA GLY A 50 5.80 15.94 -5.27
C GLY A 50 5.63 16.48 -6.69
N ALA A 51 5.50 15.62 -7.70
CA ALA A 51 5.15 16.01 -9.06
C ALA A 51 3.63 16.25 -9.23
N GLN A 52 2.79 15.69 -8.35
CA GLN A 52 1.34 15.81 -8.38
C GLN A 52 0.80 16.88 -7.43
N LEU A 53 1.44 17.06 -6.28
CA LEU A 53 0.96 17.93 -5.20
C LEU A 53 2.03 18.95 -4.80
N PRO A 54 1.64 20.22 -4.57
CA PRO A 54 2.56 21.24 -4.04
C PRO A 54 2.83 20.98 -2.54
N ALA A 55 4.03 20.52 -2.19
CA ALA A 55 4.37 20.07 -0.84
C ALA A 55 4.07 21.14 0.24
N ALA A 56 4.40 22.41 -0.01
CA ALA A 56 4.26 23.48 0.97
C ALA A 56 2.80 23.79 1.38
N SER A 57 1.81 23.33 0.63
CA SER A 57 0.38 23.60 0.88
C SER A 57 -0.48 22.34 0.96
N SER A 58 0.13 21.16 0.89
CA SER A 58 -0.61 19.89 0.90
C SER A 58 -0.38 19.14 2.21
N THR A 59 -1.47 18.64 2.77
CA THR A 59 -1.46 17.62 3.82
C THR A 59 -1.77 16.28 3.19
N VAL A 60 -0.99 15.27 3.51
CA VAL A 60 -1.18 13.91 3.01
C VAL A 60 -1.41 12.93 4.15
N ALA A 61 -2.24 11.93 3.91
CA ALA A 61 -2.43 10.79 4.80
C ALA A 61 -2.13 9.51 4.01
N LEU A 62 -1.41 8.60 4.64
CA LEU A 62 -1.17 7.28 4.04
C LEU A 62 -2.32 6.35 4.40
N ASP A 63 -2.86 5.65 3.42
CA ASP A 63 -3.82 4.59 3.67
C ASP A 63 -3.18 3.46 4.48
N PRO A 64 -3.92 2.82 5.40
CA PRO A 64 -3.35 1.85 6.32
C PRO A 64 -2.73 0.65 5.60
N THR A 65 -1.69 0.09 6.19
CA THR A 65 -1.05 -1.15 5.78
C THR A 65 -1.25 -2.24 6.82
N PRO A 66 -1.19 -3.53 6.44
CA PRO A 66 -1.05 -4.62 7.40
C PRO A 66 0.17 -4.40 8.31
N SER A 67 0.07 -4.82 9.57
CA SER A 67 1.18 -4.79 10.52
C SER A 67 2.14 -5.95 10.26
N ASP A 68 3.03 -5.80 9.30
CA ASP A 68 4.09 -6.74 9.00
C ASP A 68 5.46 -6.04 8.94
N GLN A 69 6.53 -6.80 8.83
CA GLN A 69 7.88 -6.26 8.85
C GLN A 69 8.17 -5.35 7.66
N ALA A 70 7.69 -5.69 6.47
CA ALA A 70 7.92 -4.90 5.26
C ALA A 70 7.23 -3.54 5.36
N SER A 71 5.94 -3.53 5.76
CA SER A 71 5.16 -2.30 6.01
C SER A 71 5.78 -1.46 7.14
N ASN A 72 6.21 -2.10 8.24
CA ASN A 72 6.85 -1.43 9.35
C ASN A 72 8.22 -0.83 9.01
N THR A 73 8.83 -1.24 7.90
CA THR A 73 10.09 -0.67 7.41
C THR A 73 9.86 0.43 6.38
N LEU A 74 8.99 0.20 5.39
CA LEU A 74 8.75 1.15 4.30
C LEU A 74 7.92 2.35 4.74
N THR A 75 6.82 2.14 5.49
CA THR A 75 5.90 3.22 5.87
C THR A 75 6.60 4.35 6.63
N PRO A 76 7.42 4.09 7.66
CA PRO A 76 8.18 5.14 8.34
C PRO A 76 9.19 5.86 7.43
N ALA A 77 9.85 5.13 6.53
CA ALA A 77 10.78 5.71 5.55
C ALA A 77 10.03 6.66 4.58
N PHE A 78 8.86 6.26 4.12
CA PHE A 78 8.03 7.08 3.25
C PHE A 78 7.51 8.33 3.97
N VAL A 79 7.02 8.20 5.22
CA VAL A 79 6.61 9.35 6.05
C VAL A 79 7.77 10.32 6.25
N ALA A 80 8.96 9.83 6.59
CA ALA A 80 10.14 10.67 6.75
C ALA A 80 10.47 11.43 5.45
N ALA A 81 10.51 10.74 4.32
CA ALA A 81 10.81 11.33 3.03
C ALA A 81 9.74 12.36 2.58
N LEU A 82 8.45 12.15 2.89
CA LEU A 82 7.38 13.14 2.65
C LEU A 82 7.61 14.41 3.48
N ARG A 83 7.94 14.27 4.76
CA ARG A 83 8.23 15.40 5.65
C ARG A 83 9.48 16.16 5.20
N ASP A 84 10.54 15.46 4.82
CA ASP A 84 11.77 16.06 4.29
C ASP A 84 11.52 16.84 3.00
N ARG A 85 10.55 16.41 2.19
CA ARG A 85 10.11 17.12 0.99
C ARG A 85 9.24 18.36 1.29
N GLY A 86 8.76 18.50 2.54
CA GLY A 86 7.95 19.62 3.01
C GLY A 86 6.45 19.38 3.04
N PHE A 87 6.00 18.12 2.93
CA PHE A 87 4.59 17.78 3.13
C PHE A 87 4.23 17.75 4.62
N ALA A 88 3.04 18.22 4.95
CA ALA A 88 2.40 17.85 6.22
C ALA A 88 1.86 16.42 6.08
N VAL A 89 2.22 15.54 7.03
CA VAL A 89 1.73 14.15 7.06
C VAL A 89 0.79 14.00 8.24
N ALA A 90 -0.47 13.72 7.95
CA ALA A 90 -1.51 13.49 8.96
C ALA A 90 -1.37 12.10 9.58
N ASP A 91 -1.63 12.00 10.87
CA ASP A 91 -1.75 10.71 11.56
C ASP A 91 -3.01 9.97 11.10
N ALA A 92 -3.02 8.64 11.25
CA ALA A 92 -4.12 7.78 10.80
C ALA A 92 -5.50 8.20 11.33
N GLY A 93 -5.57 8.81 12.52
CA GLY A 93 -6.80 9.35 13.12
C GLY A 93 -7.28 10.67 12.51
N GLN A 94 -6.46 11.34 11.71
CA GLN A 94 -6.76 12.63 11.06
C GLN A 94 -7.02 12.51 9.56
N ALA A 95 -6.99 11.30 9.03
CA ALA A 95 -7.13 11.02 7.61
C ALA A 95 -8.45 11.53 6.99
N GLY A 96 -9.50 11.74 7.79
CA GLY A 96 -10.79 12.27 7.32
C GLY A 96 -10.92 13.79 7.32
N THR A 97 -9.85 14.54 7.56
CA THR A 97 -9.89 16.01 7.59
C THR A 97 -10.01 16.58 6.17
N ALA A 98 -10.94 17.52 5.97
CA ALA A 98 -11.10 18.19 4.67
C ALA A 98 -9.79 18.81 4.18
N GLY A 99 -9.42 18.57 2.93
CA GLY A 99 -8.18 19.05 2.33
C GLY A 99 -6.97 18.15 2.56
N THR A 100 -7.14 16.98 3.16
CA THR A 100 -6.10 15.94 3.25
C THR A 100 -6.16 15.05 2.02
N HIS A 101 -5.04 14.87 1.35
CA HIS A 101 -4.90 13.95 0.22
C HIS A 101 -4.56 12.54 0.71
N HIS A 102 -5.31 11.55 0.26
CA HIS A 102 -5.09 10.15 0.60
C HIS A 102 -4.11 9.51 -0.38
N ILE A 103 -3.07 8.90 0.15
CA ILE A 103 -2.08 8.17 -0.65
C ILE A 103 -2.22 6.68 -0.35
N ARG A 104 -2.64 5.94 -1.36
CA ARG A 104 -2.59 4.47 -1.38
C ARG A 104 -1.35 4.02 -2.13
N TYR A 105 -0.65 3.02 -1.60
CA TYR A 105 0.52 2.45 -2.24
C TYR A 105 0.54 0.93 -2.13
N LEU A 106 0.97 0.30 -3.20
CA LEU A 106 1.12 -1.15 -3.30
C LEU A 106 2.54 -1.45 -3.77
N VAL A 107 3.27 -2.22 -2.99
CA VAL A 107 4.59 -2.72 -3.37
C VAL A 107 4.48 -4.22 -3.56
N THR A 108 4.85 -4.68 -4.74
CA THR A 108 4.85 -6.09 -5.09
C THR A 108 6.27 -6.54 -5.37
N ASP A 109 6.75 -7.46 -4.54
CA ASP A 109 8.03 -8.12 -4.74
C ASP A 109 7.97 -9.04 -5.98
N LEU A 110 8.98 -8.95 -6.83
CA LEU A 110 9.15 -9.72 -8.06
C LEU A 110 10.59 -10.27 -8.11
N ASP A 111 10.82 -11.29 -8.93
CA ASP A 111 12.10 -12.02 -8.99
C ASP A 111 13.36 -11.13 -9.09
N ASN A 112 13.27 -9.98 -9.73
CA ASN A 112 14.38 -9.06 -9.98
C ASN A 112 14.13 -7.63 -9.55
N GLY A 113 13.26 -7.40 -8.59
CA GLY A 113 12.99 -6.06 -8.03
C GLY A 113 11.56 -5.90 -7.57
N ASP A 114 11.16 -4.66 -7.36
CA ASP A 114 9.88 -4.31 -6.78
C ASP A 114 9.03 -3.46 -7.74
N LEU A 115 7.77 -3.81 -7.90
CA LEU A 115 6.79 -2.97 -8.59
C LEU A 115 6.04 -2.12 -7.57
N VAL A 116 6.23 -0.81 -7.66
CA VAL A 116 5.47 0.17 -6.86
C VAL A 116 4.28 0.67 -7.67
N ARG A 117 3.10 0.70 -7.06
CA ARG A 117 1.91 1.37 -7.57
C ARG A 117 1.43 2.38 -6.54
N LEU A 118 1.02 3.55 -7.00
CA LEU A 118 0.58 4.67 -6.19
C LEU A 118 -0.71 5.24 -6.76
N SER A 119 -1.64 5.64 -5.90
CA SER A 119 -2.77 6.48 -6.26
C SER A 119 -2.96 7.58 -5.21
N ILE A 120 -3.43 8.73 -5.65
CA ILE A 120 -3.75 9.88 -4.79
C ILE A 120 -5.24 10.12 -4.93
N ASP A 121 -5.95 10.16 -3.79
CA ASP A 121 -7.42 10.38 -3.69
C ASP A 121 -8.25 9.41 -4.56
N GLY A 122 -7.76 8.17 -4.74
CA GLY A 122 -8.41 7.18 -5.60
C GLY A 122 -8.44 7.51 -7.09
N GLY A 123 -7.67 8.52 -7.53
CA GLY A 123 -7.55 8.94 -8.92
C GLY A 123 -6.69 8.00 -9.77
N ALA A 124 -5.97 8.58 -10.74
CA ALA A 124 -5.10 7.81 -11.62
C ALA A 124 -4.06 6.99 -10.85
N GLU A 125 -3.86 5.73 -11.25
CA GLU A 125 -2.82 4.87 -10.70
C GLU A 125 -1.51 5.10 -11.46
N ALA A 126 -0.45 5.36 -10.72
CA ALA A 126 0.90 5.42 -11.24
C ALA A 126 1.68 4.16 -10.84
N SER A 127 2.51 3.66 -11.74
CA SER A 127 3.35 2.49 -11.48
C SER A 127 4.79 2.71 -11.92
N ARG A 128 5.73 2.16 -11.15
CA ARG A 128 7.16 2.18 -11.47
C ARG A 128 7.80 0.88 -11.00
N PHE A 129 8.64 0.32 -11.85
CA PHE A 129 9.47 -0.82 -11.49
C PHE A 129 10.82 -0.34 -10.97
N PHE A 130 11.26 -0.94 -9.86
CA PHE A 130 12.58 -0.76 -9.28
C PHE A 130 13.35 -2.06 -9.47
N VAL A 131 14.38 -2.02 -10.28
CA VAL A 131 15.18 -3.19 -10.64
C VAL A 131 16.27 -3.43 -9.60
N ARG A 132 16.49 -4.68 -9.23
CA ARG A 132 17.62 -5.07 -8.39
C ARG A 132 18.88 -5.18 -9.24
N ASN A 133 19.89 -4.40 -8.92
CA ASN A 133 21.16 -4.41 -9.61
C ASN A 133 22.04 -5.60 -9.18
N THR A 134 23.15 -5.81 -9.85
CA THR A 134 24.06 -6.94 -9.59
C THR A 134 24.74 -6.89 -8.21
N ALA A 135 24.71 -5.72 -7.53
CA ALA A 135 25.20 -5.56 -6.16
C ALA A 135 24.10 -5.82 -5.12
N GLY A 136 22.89 -6.18 -5.56
CA GLY A 136 21.74 -6.50 -4.70
C GLY A 136 20.88 -5.29 -4.29
N GLY A 137 21.26 -4.07 -4.63
CA GLY A 137 20.49 -2.86 -4.29
C GLY A 137 19.41 -2.54 -5.32
N LEU A 138 18.30 -1.92 -4.88
CA LEU A 138 17.28 -1.42 -5.77
C LEU A 138 17.70 -0.12 -6.46
N GLN A 139 17.24 0.06 -7.68
CA GLN A 139 17.32 1.32 -8.43
C GLN A 139 16.10 1.49 -9.32
N ALA A 140 15.73 2.72 -9.61
CA ALA A 140 14.59 3.01 -10.49
C ALA A 140 14.85 2.49 -11.90
N GLY A 141 13.94 1.67 -12.42
CA GLY A 141 14.00 1.09 -13.78
C GLY A 141 13.52 2.04 -14.88
N GLY A 142 12.93 3.19 -14.53
CA GLY A 142 12.37 4.17 -15.48
C GLY A 142 11.50 5.20 -14.75
N PRO A 143 10.80 6.10 -15.47
CA PRO A 143 9.82 7.01 -14.88
C PRO A 143 8.56 6.28 -14.41
N PHE A 144 7.73 6.94 -13.62
CA PHE A 144 6.36 6.46 -13.35
C PHE A 144 5.52 6.48 -14.62
N THR A 145 4.81 5.39 -14.86
CA THR A 145 3.76 5.29 -15.87
C THR A 145 2.41 5.52 -15.20
N VAL A 146 1.64 6.48 -15.70
CA VAL A 146 0.33 6.83 -15.15
C VAL A 146 -0.77 6.19 -16.00
N ARG A 147 -1.68 5.46 -15.35
CA ARG A 147 -2.89 4.91 -15.96
C ARG A 147 -4.11 5.62 -15.39
N GLN A 148 -4.90 6.22 -16.25
CA GLN A 148 -6.22 6.72 -15.88
C GLN A 148 -7.14 5.52 -15.62
N MET A 149 -7.77 5.48 -14.47
CA MET A 149 -8.84 4.50 -14.23
C MET A 149 -10.04 4.94 -15.10
N ALA A 150 -10.50 4.08 -15.98
CA ALA A 150 -11.74 4.35 -16.70
C ALA A 150 -12.87 4.40 -15.67
N GLU A 151 -13.62 5.50 -15.64
CA GLU A 151 -14.84 5.56 -14.84
C GLU A 151 -15.73 4.40 -15.29
N ALA A 152 -16.10 3.53 -14.35
CA ALA A 152 -17.10 2.50 -14.59
C ALA A 152 -18.45 3.21 -14.76
N ASN A 153 -18.90 3.26 -16.00
CA ASN A 153 -20.18 3.84 -16.40
C ASN A 153 -21.32 2.84 -16.16
#